data_92cc686c107afc61548d5b115cfb3d0f
#
_entry.id   92cc686c107afc61548d5b115cfb3d0f
#
_cell.length_a   1.000
_cell.length_b   1.000
_cell.length_c   1.000
_cell.angle_alpha   90.00
_cell.angle_beta   90.00
_cell.angle_gamma   90.00
#
_symmetry.space_group_name_H-M   'P 1'
#
loop_
_entity.id
_entity.type
_entity.pdbx_description
1 polymer ?
#
loop_
_entity_poly.entity_id
_entity_poly.type
_entity_poly.pdbx_seq_one_letter_code
_entity_poly.pdbx_strand_id
1 'polypeptide(L)'
;AKMDITEIEGFDDLHAPKGILLEAQERAAAVFGADETFFLVNGSTAGILTAVSAAAPKGSRVIVARNCHKSVYHACFLRELHPVFLYPQTVREYGIADAIRPEQVEEALKDVPDIAAVIVTSPTYDGVVSDIEKIADIVHRAGIPLIVDAAHGAHFGFSPLFPESPVRLGADLVVQSLHKTLPALTQTALLHVSGPLADREGVREFERIYQTSSPSYLLTGSIDACVRLLEKGECWDGFGDKLRLFYEKTAELKHIRVMNRDIMEKGCMKAFDAGKLLISVINTKITGNTLYKELLNRYYLQLEMASDTYV
;
A
#
# COMPACT_ATOMS: atom_id res chain seq x y z
N ALA A 1 26.68 -4.34 19.45
CA ALA A 1 25.31 -4.69 19.16
C ALA A 1 24.72 -5.61 20.24
N LYS A 2 24.14 -5.04 21.31
CA LYS A 2 23.45 -5.81 22.37
C LYS A 2 22.02 -6.27 21.97
N MET A 3 21.50 -5.80 20.84
CA MET A 3 20.12 -6.02 20.42
C MET A 3 19.99 -6.68 19.05
N ASP A 4 21.08 -6.90 18.36
CA ASP A 4 21.10 -7.53 17.05
C ASP A 4 21.61 -8.96 17.17
N ILE A 5 20.85 -9.88 16.60
CA ILE A 5 21.12 -11.33 16.60
C ILE A 5 20.92 -11.88 15.19
N THR A 6 21.29 -13.10 14.97
CA THR A 6 21.10 -13.83 13.71
C THR A 6 20.48 -15.20 13.98
N GLU A 7 20.17 -15.96 12.93
CA GLU A 7 19.63 -17.32 13.02
C GLU A 7 20.70 -18.26 13.61
N ILE A 8 20.59 -18.49 14.91
CA ILE A 8 21.43 -19.43 15.68
C ILE A 8 20.54 -20.41 16.44
N GLU A 9 21.12 -21.49 16.96
CA GLU A 9 20.37 -22.47 17.75
C GLU A 9 19.62 -21.80 18.92
N GLY A 10 18.33 -22.08 19.03
CA GLY A 10 17.45 -21.47 20.02
C GLY A 10 16.72 -20.20 19.56
N PHE A 11 17.03 -19.68 18.37
CA PHE A 11 16.28 -18.63 17.68
C PHE A 11 15.58 -19.21 16.45
N ASP A 12 14.49 -18.58 16.03
CA ASP A 12 13.70 -19.01 14.86
C ASP A 12 14.31 -18.48 13.56
N ASP A 13 13.90 -19.00 12.41
CA ASP A 13 14.35 -18.62 11.06
C ASP A 13 13.19 -18.01 10.28
N LEU A 14 13.34 -16.76 9.81
CA LEU A 14 12.28 -16.06 9.07
C LEU A 14 11.91 -16.78 7.76
N HIS A 15 12.85 -17.46 7.11
CA HIS A 15 12.62 -18.20 5.86
C HIS A 15 12.02 -19.60 6.06
N ALA A 16 12.01 -20.10 7.30
CA ALA A 16 11.44 -21.39 7.69
C ALA A 16 10.86 -21.34 9.11
N PRO A 17 9.94 -20.40 9.39
CA PRO A 17 9.49 -20.12 10.74
C PRO A 17 8.75 -21.33 11.32
N LYS A 18 9.04 -21.67 12.58
CA LYS A 18 8.46 -22.82 13.29
C LYS A 18 8.07 -22.50 14.73
N GLY A 19 8.53 -21.37 15.26
CA GLY A 19 8.35 -20.97 16.64
C GLY A 19 7.82 -19.53 16.74
N ILE A 20 8.57 -18.66 17.39
CA ILE A 20 8.13 -17.30 17.71
C ILE A 20 7.85 -16.45 16.47
N LEU A 21 8.57 -16.66 15.36
CA LEU A 21 8.32 -15.94 14.11
C LEU A 21 7.06 -16.45 13.42
N LEU A 22 6.79 -17.77 13.45
CA LEU A 22 5.53 -18.32 12.94
C LEU A 22 4.35 -17.76 13.73
N GLU A 23 4.39 -17.83 15.06
CA GLU A 23 3.34 -17.27 15.93
C GLU A 23 3.11 -15.77 15.68
N ALA A 24 4.18 -15.01 15.42
CA ALA A 24 4.09 -13.59 15.12
C ALA A 24 3.46 -13.32 13.75
N GLN A 25 3.75 -14.14 12.73
CA GLN A 25 3.14 -14.05 11.41
C GLN A 25 1.68 -14.49 11.42
N GLU A 26 1.32 -15.55 12.15
CA GLU A 26 -0.07 -15.98 12.37
C GLU A 26 -0.89 -14.90 13.09
N ARG A 27 -0.32 -14.26 14.12
CA ARG A 27 -0.94 -13.09 14.77
C ARG A 27 -1.18 -11.96 13.78
N ALA A 28 -0.19 -11.62 12.94
CA ALA A 28 -0.35 -10.58 11.94
C ALA A 28 -1.45 -10.95 10.93
N ALA A 29 -1.51 -12.20 10.48
CA ALA A 29 -2.57 -12.68 9.60
C ALA A 29 -3.96 -12.49 10.26
N ALA A 30 -4.11 -12.89 11.52
CA ALA A 30 -5.37 -12.72 12.26
C ALA A 30 -5.76 -11.24 12.44
N VAL A 31 -4.81 -10.39 12.80
CA VAL A 31 -5.05 -8.94 13.04
C VAL A 31 -5.46 -8.22 11.76
N PHE A 32 -4.83 -8.53 10.63
CA PHE A 32 -5.14 -7.93 9.33
C PHE A 32 -6.30 -8.62 8.60
N GLY A 33 -6.64 -9.86 8.97
CA GLY A 33 -7.71 -10.64 8.35
C GLY A 33 -7.27 -11.36 7.08
N ALA A 34 -6.00 -11.76 6.99
CA ALA A 34 -5.44 -12.58 5.92
C ALA A 34 -5.42 -14.06 6.29
N ASP A 35 -5.29 -14.96 5.31
CA ASP A 35 -5.05 -16.38 5.57
C ASP A 35 -3.61 -16.63 6.02
N GLU A 36 -2.65 -15.95 5.39
CA GLU A 36 -1.23 -15.97 5.74
C GLU A 36 -0.63 -14.56 5.64
N THR A 37 0.38 -14.29 6.46
CA THR A 37 1.13 -13.01 6.41
C THR A 37 2.61 -13.27 6.56
N PHE A 38 3.40 -12.70 5.65
CA PHE A 38 4.85 -12.78 5.64
C PHE A 38 5.46 -11.45 6.11
N PHE A 39 6.42 -11.54 7.03
CA PHE A 39 7.19 -10.38 7.47
C PHE A 39 8.26 -10.04 6.44
N LEU A 40 8.33 -8.77 6.06
CA LEU A 40 9.29 -8.28 5.08
C LEU A 40 10.27 -7.30 5.74
N VAL A 41 11.55 -7.63 5.69
CA VAL A 41 12.64 -6.80 6.19
C VAL A 41 13.43 -6.10 5.07
N ASN A 42 13.07 -6.37 3.82
CA ASN A 42 13.61 -5.69 2.62
C ASN A 42 12.60 -4.72 1.99
N GLY A 43 11.64 -4.23 2.79
CA GLY A 43 10.61 -3.27 2.38
C GLY A 43 9.52 -3.88 1.51
N SER A 44 8.50 -3.09 1.24
CA SER A 44 7.43 -3.45 0.30
C SER A 44 7.94 -3.73 -1.11
N THR A 45 9.11 -3.26 -1.49
CA THR A 45 9.73 -3.60 -2.77
C THR A 45 9.93 -5.11 -2.91
N ALA A 46 10.48 -5.79 -1.90
CA ALA A 46 10.62 -7.25 -1.90
C ALA A 46 9.24 -7.93 -1.97
N GLY A 47 8.25 -7.42 -1.22
CA GLY A 47 6.89 -7.94 -1.25
C GLY A 47 6.22 -7.83 -2.62
N ILE A 48 6.37 -6.71 -3.31
CA ILE A 48 5.83 -6.53 -4.67
C ILE A 48 6.53 -7.46 -5.67
N LEU A 49 7.87 -7.57 -5.60
CA LEU A 49 8.61 -8.51 -6.45
C LEU A 49 8.14 -9.95 -6.21
N THR A 50 7.96 -10.34 -4.95
CA THR A 50 7.45 -11.65 -4.56
C THR A 50 6.02 -11.88 -5.08
N ALA A 51 5.10 -10.98 -4.78
CA ALA A 51 3.69 -11.11 -5.15
C ALA A 51 3.49 -11.22 -6.68
N VAL A 52 4.14 -10.35 -7.44
CA VAL A 52 4.05 -10.37 -8.91
C VAL A 52 4.72 -11.60 -9.50
N SER A 53 5.87 -12.03 -8.94
CA SER A 53 6.58 -13.23 -9.43
C SER A 53 5.85 -14.53 -9.16
N ALA A 54 5.15 -14.61 -8.02
CA ALA A 54 4.32 -15.77 -7.68
C ALA A 54 3.04 -15.83 -8.52
N ALA A 55 2.40 -14.68 -8.75
CA ALA A 55 1.12 -14.62 -9.46
C ALA A 55 1.25 -14.71 -11.00
N ALA A 56 2.40 -14.31 -11.56
CA ALA A 56 2.59 -14.20 -13.01
C ALA A 56 3.75 -15.04 -13.50
N PRO A 57 3.49 -16.14 -14.26
CA PRO A 57 4.52 -16.88 -14.95
C PRO A 57 5.41 -16.00 -15.84
N LYS A 58 6.68 -16.36 -15.99
CA LYS A 58 7.61 -15.63 -16.85
C LYS A 58 7.07 -15.48 -18.27
N GLY A 59 7.11 -14.27 -18.80
CA GLY A 59 6.65 -13.96 -20.17
C GLY A 59 5.13 -13.80 -20.33
N SER A 60 4.35 -13.89 -19.23
CA SER A 60 2.90 -13.71 -19.30
C SER A 60 2.47 -12.24 -19.42
N ARG A 61 1.19 -12.02 -19.73
CA ARG A 61 0.57 -10.70 -19.73
C ARG A 61 -0.02 -10.40 -18.35
N VAL A 62 0.10 -9.14 -17.93
CA VAL A 62 -0.48 -8.64 -16.69
C VAL A 62 -1.16 -7.30 -16.91
N ILE A 63 -2.26 -7.03 -16.23
CA ILE A 63 -2.88 -5.69 -16.20
C ILE A 63 -2.26 -4.91 -15.04
N VAL A 64 -1.82 -3.67 -15.29
CA VAL A 64 -1.08 -2.86 -14.32
C VAL A 64 -1.61 -1.43 -14.30
N ALA A 65 -1.93 -0.90 -13.12
CA ALA A 65 -2.20 0.53 -12.95
C ALA A 65 -0.96 1.36 -13.31
N ARG A 66 -1.09 2.34 -14.24
CA ARG A 66 0.06 3.11 -14.75
C ARG A 66 0.75 3.95 -13.69
N ASN A 67 0.04 4.35 -12.64
CA ASN A 67 0.55 5.10 -11.49
C ASN A 67 1.16 4.21 -10.40
N CYS A 68 1.51 2.96 -10.71
CA CYS A 68 2.15 2.04 -9.76
C CYS A 68 3.58 2.47 -9.41
N HIS A 69 4.06 1.97 -8.28
CA HIS A 69 5.43 2.17 -7.84
C HIS A 69 6.43 1.45 -8.78
N LYS A 70 7.66 1.97 -8.87
CA LYS A 70 8.73 1.40 -9.71
C LYS A 70 9.02 -0.09 -9.46
N SER A 71 8.73 -0.61 -8.27
CA SER A 71 8.89 -2.04 -7.96
C SER A 71 8.04 -2.95 -8.84
N VAL A 72 6.85 -2.49 -9.27
CA VAL A 72 6.01 -3.24 -10.22
C VAL A 72 6.67 -3.31 -11.60
N TYR A 73 7.26 -2.20 -12.07
CA TYR A 73 8.03 -2.20 -13.33
C TYR A 73 9.27 -3.10 -13.23
N HIS A 74 9.95 -3.10 -12.08
CA HIS A 74 11.08 -3.99 -11.86
C HIS A 74 10.64 -5.47 -11.87
N ALA A 75 9.50 -5.81 -11.27
CA ALA A 75 8.95 -7.15 -11.34
C ALA A 75 8.61 -7.56 -12.77
N CYS A 76 7.96 -6.67 -13.54
CA CYS A 76 7.70 -6.91 -14.96
C CYS A 76 9.00 -7.15 -15.75
N PHE A 77 10.04 -6.36 -15.50
CA PHE A 77 11.34 -6.52 -16.15
C PHE A 77 12.00 -7.86 -15.79
N LEU A 78 12.08 -8.20 -14.50
CA LEU A 78 12.73 -9.43 -14.02
C LEU A 78 12.01 -10.70 -14.51
N ARG A 79 10.69 -10.63 -14.62
CA ARG A 79 9.85 -11.75 -15.07
C ARG A 79 9.53 -11.70 -16.56
N GLU A 80 10.10 -10.75 -17.32
CA GLU A 80 9.84 -10.56 -18.75
C GLU A 80 8.33 -10.45 -19.08
N LEU A 81 7.54 -9.83 -18.18
CA LEU A 81 6.10 -9.70 -18.33
C LEU A 81 5.74 -8.65 -19.38
N HIS A 82 4.56 -8.83 -19.98
CA HIS A 82 3.99 -7.90 -20.95
C HIS A 82 2.85 -7.09 -20.29
N PRO A 83 3.12 -5.89 -19.73
CA PRO A 83 2.12 -5.12 -19.02
C PRO A 83 1.13 -4.44 -19.97
N VAL A 84 -0.16 -4.58 -19.68
CA VAL A 84 -1.28 -3.82 -20.22
C VAL A 84 -1.61 -2.73 -19.22
N PHE A 85 -1.40 -1.47 -19.57
CA PHE A 85 -1.54 -0.36 -18.61
C PHE A 85 -2.95 0.20 -18.57
N LEU A 86 -3.49 0.32 -17.34
CA LEU A 86 -4.67 1.12 -17.05
C LEU A 86 -4.25 2.52 -16.65
N TYR A 87 -4.78 3.53 -17.33
CA TYR A 87 -4.47 4.93 -17.07
C TYR A 87 -5.56 5.54 -16.18
N PRO A 88 -5.23 5.96 -14.93
CA PRO A 88 -6.17 6.70 -14.12
C PRO A 88 -6.48 8.06 -14.75
N GLN A 89 -7.66 8.57 -14.53
CA GLN A 89 -7.98 9.96 -14.87
C GLN A 89 -7.25 10.92 -13.91
N THR A 90 -7.28 12.21 -14.22
CA THR A 90 -6.72 13.24 -13.34
C THR A 90 -7.85 14.00 -12.66
N VAL A 91 -7.81 14.09 -11.33
CA VAL A 91 -8.64 15.02 -10.58
C VAL A 91 -8.05 16.43 -10.73
N ARG A 92 -8.57 17.17 -11.72
CA ARG A 92 -7.97 18.45 -12.19
C ARG A 92 -7.83 19.49 -11.10
N GLU A 93 -8.73 19.51 -10.15
CA GLU A 93 -8.75 20.50 -9.05
C GLU A 93 -7.53 20.38 -8.12
N TYR A 94 -6.94 19.18 -8.05
CA TYR A 94 -5.77 18.89 -7.21
C TYR A 94 -4.54 18.48 -8.03
N GLY A 95 -4.70 18.15 -9.31
CA GLY A 95 -3.61 17.71 -10.18
C GLY A 95 -3.07 16.33 -9.83
N ILE A 96 -3.90 15.46 -9.22
CA ILE A 96 -3.53 14.10 -8.79
C ILE A 96 -4.18 13.03 -9.67
N ALA A 97 -3.61 11.84 -9.64
CA ALA A 97 -4.23 10.67 -10.28
C ALA A 97 -5.47 10.21 -9.49
N ASP A 98 -6.55 9.95 -10.21
CA ASP A 98 -7.77 9.36 -9.68
C ASP A 98 -7.64 7.83 -9.50
N ALA A 99 -8.67 7.17 -9.01
CA ALA A 99 -8.75 5.73 -8.86
C ALA A 99 -8.77 5.00 -10.22
N ILE A 100 -8.34 3.75 -10.21
CA ILE A 100 -8.65 2.81 -11.29
C ILE A 100 -10.10 2.37 -11.13
N ARG A 101 -10.89 2.52 -12.20
CA ARG A 101 -12.31 2.14 -12.19
C ARG A 101 -12.46 0.65 -12.46
N PRO A 102 -13.41 -0.04 -11.79
CA PRO A 102 -13.72 -1.45 -12.08
C PRO A 102 -14.00 -1.73 -13.56
N GLU A 103 -14.69 -0.81 -14.26
CA GLU A 103 -15.03 -0.94 -15.66
C GLU A 103 -13.78 -0.98 -16.57
N GLN A 104 -12.72 -0.23 -16.24
CA GLN A 104 -11.46 -0.27 -16.98
C GLN A 104 -10.78 -1.65 -16.86
N VAL A 105 -10.87 -2.29 -15.68
CA VAL A 105 -10.35 -3.64 -15.45
C VAL A 105 -11.17 -4.64 -16.27
N GLU A 106 -12.50 -4.52 -16.24
CA GLU A 106 -13.40 -5.41 -16.99
C GLU A 106 -13.20 -5.31 -18.49
N GLU A 107 -13.07 -4.09 -19.02
CA GLU A 107 -12.77 -3.83 -20.43
C GLU A 107 -11.43 -4.45 -20.84
N ALA A 108 -10.37 -4.20 -20.06
CA ALA A 108 -9.05 -4.74 -20.37
C ALA A 108 -9.01 -6.27 -20.33
N LEU A 109 -9.74 -6.92 -19.44
CA LEU A 109 -9.86 -8.38 -19.38
C LEU A 109 -10.65 -8.96 -20.57
N LYS A 110 -11.60 -8.21 -21.12
CA LYS A 110 -12.35 -8.61 -22.35
C LYS A 110 -11.50 -8.46 -23.61
N ASP A 111 -10.70 -7.39 -23.67
CA ASP A 111 -9.95 -7.02 -24.87
C ASP A 111 -8.62 -7.78 -25.01
N VAL A 112 -8.04 -8.21 -23.89
CA VAL A 112 -6.72 -8.85 -23.85
C VAL A 112 -6.82 -10.26 -23.28
N PRO A 113 -6.56 -11.31 -24.10
CA PRO A 113 -6.58 -12.69 -23.64
C PRO A 113 -5.34 -13.03 -22.79
N ASP A 114 -5.44 -14.12 -22.05
CA ASP A 114 -4.34 -14.76 -21.31
C ASP A 114 -3.65 -13.82 -20.28
N ILE A 115 -4.44 -13.03 -19.59
CA ILE A 115 -3.96 -12.23 -18.45
C ILE A 115 -3.71 -13.16 -17.27
N ALA A 116 -2.51 -13.09 -16.66
CA ALA A 116 -2.13 -13.89 -15.51
C ALA A 116 -2.50 -13.25 -14.18
N ALA A 117 -2.49 -11.93 -14.08
CA ALA A 117 -2.80 -11.21 -12.84
C ALA A 117 -3.19 -9.75 -13.13
N VAL A 118 -3.91 -9.14 -12.19
CA VAL A 118 -4.18 -7.69 -12.16
C VAL A 118 -3.44 -7.06 -10.98
N ILE A 119 -2.75 -5.94 -11.22
CA ILE A 119 -1.94 -5.22 -10.23
C ILE A 119 -2.43 -3.79 -10.14
N VAL A 120 -2.93 -3.39 -8.97
CA VAL A 120 -3.39 -2.02 -8.72
C VAL A 120 -2.70 -1.42 -7.49
N THR A 121 -2.58 -0.09 -7.47
CA THR A 121 -2.08 0.65 -6.30
C THR A 121 -3.26 1.33 -5.61
N SER A 122 -3.55 0.90 -4.39
CA SER A 122 -4.65 1.45 -3.58
C SER A 122 -4.37 1.24 -2.08
N PRO A 123 -4.26 2.36 -1.29
CA PRO A 123 -4.37 3.74 -1.76
C PRO A 123 -3.19 4.16 -2.64
N THR A 124 -3.42 5.19 -3.44
CA THR A 124 -2.33 5.90 -4.12
C THR A 124 -1.48 6.67 -3.10
N TYR A 125 -0.35 7.21 -3.54
CA TYR A 125 0.49 8.07 -2.69
C TYR A 125 -0.31 9.27 -2.11
N ASP A 126 -1.21 9.82 -2.92
CA ASP A 126 -2.05 10.97 -2.58
C ASP A 126 -3.27 10.61 -1.70
N GLY A 127 -3.50 9.34 -1.42
CA GLY A 127 -4.60 8.86 -0.56
C GLY A 127 -5.87 8.45 -1.30
N VAL A 128 -5.85 8.37 -2.63
CA VAL A 128 -7.00 7.94 -3.45
C VAL A 128 -7.18 6.43 -3.37
N VAL A 129 -8.40 5.97 -3.11
CA VAL A 129 -8.75 4.55 -2.94
C VAL A 129 -9.67 4.08 -4.07
N SER A 130 -9.28 3.01 -4.76
CA SER A 130 -10.08 2.33 -5.78
C SER A 130 -11.15 1.43 -5.14
N ASP A 131 -12.20 1.06 -5.89
CA ASP A 131 -13.22 0.10 -5.45
C ASP A 131 -12.67 -1.34 -5.56
N ILE A 132 -11.82 -1.69 -4.57
CA ILE A 132 -11.11 -2.98 -4.56
C ILE A 132 -12.07 -4.15 -4.52
N GLU A 133 -13.17 -4.06 -3.79
CA GLU A 133 -14.18 -5.12 -3.70
C GLU A 133 -14.75 -5.46 -5.09
N LYS A 134 -15.19 -4.45 -5.85
CA LYS A 134 -15.68 -4.66 -7.22
C LYS A 134 -14.59 -5.11 -8.18
N ILE A 135 -13.37 -4.60 -8.03
CA ILE A 135 -12.24 -5.04 -8.85
C ILE A 135 -11.94 -6.51 -8.58
N ALA A 136 -11.91 -6.94 -7.30
CA ALA A 136 -11.71 -8.33 -6.92
C ALA A 136 -12.79 -9.24 -7.55
N ASP A 137 -14.07 -8.87 -7.43
CA ASP A 137 -15.17 -9.61 -8.04
C ASP A 137 -15.00 -9.81 -9.55
N ILE A 138 -14.53 -8.78 -10.28
CA ILE A 138 -14.29 -8.84 -11.71
C ILE A 138 -13.11 -9.77 -12.04
N VAL A 139 -12.02 -9.62 -11.31
CA VAL A 139 -10.77 -10.38 -11.50
C VAL A 139 -10.98 -11.85 -11.17
N HIS A 140 -11.70 -12.15 -10.09
CA HIS A 140 -12.01 -13.52 -9.66
C HIS A 140 -12.96 -14.24 -10.64
N ARG A 141 -13.90 -13.52 -11.29
CA ARG A 141 -14.70 -14.11 -12.36
C ARG A 141 -13.84 -14.54 -13.57
N ALA A 142 -12.70 -13.91 -13.78
CA ALA A 142 -11.73 -14.34 -14.78
C ALA A 142 -10.80 -15.47 -14.32
N GLY A 143 -10.89 -15.90 -13.04
CA GLY A 143 -10.09 -16.98 -12.47
C GLY A 143 -8.61 -16.62 -12.22
N ILE A 144 -8.28 -15.34 -12.06
CA ILE A 144 -6.92 -14.85 -11.87
C ILE A 144 -6.80 -14.04 -10.57
N PRO A 145 -5.59 -13.93 -9.98
CA PRO A 145 -5.38 -13.21 -8.73
C PRO A 145 -5.33 -11.68 -8.90
N LEU A 146 -5.81 -10.97 -7.87
CA LEU A 146 -5.67 -9.54 -7.69
C LEU A 146 -4.52 -9.23 -6.72
N ILE A 147 -3.55 -8.45 -7.19
CA ILE A 147 -2.44 -7.93 -6.38
C ILE A 147 -2.72 -6.45 -6.07
N VAL A 148 -2.69 -6.07 -4.80
CA VAL A 148 -2.83 -4.68 -4.39
C VAL A 148 -1.56 -4.18 -3.70
N ASP A 149 -0.92 -3.19 -4.33
CA ASP A 149 0.11 -2.40 -3.67
C ASP A 149 -0.58 -1.39 -2.75
N ALA A 150 -0.70 -1.75 -1.48
CA ALA A 150 -1.26 -0.94 -0.42
C ALA A 150 -0.17 -0.39 0.53
N ALA A 151 1.01 -0.12 -0.01
CA ALA A 151 2.15 0.35 0.79
C ALA A 151 1.83 1.60 1.64
N HIS A 152 0.87 2.43 1.23
CA HIS A 152 0.41 3.60 1.97
C HIS A 152 -0.86 3.36 2.78
N GLY A 153 -1.37 2.13 2.86
CA GLY A 153 -2.64 1.77 3.51
C GLY A 153 -2.52 0.77 4.66
N ALA A 154 -1.36 0.66 5.32
CA ALA A 154 -1.18 -0.30 6.41
C ALA A 154 -2.10 -0.03 7.63
N HIS A 155 -2.59 1.19 7.80
CA HIS A 155 -3.52 1.60 8.85
C HIS A 155 -5.01 1.39 8.51
N PHE A 156 -5.32 0.97 7.28
CA PHE A 156 -6.71 0.76 6.83
C PHE A 156 -7.37 -0.40 7.57
N GLY A 157 -8.66 -0.23 7.88
CA GLY A 157 -9.45 -1.21 8.62
C GLY A 157 -9.28 -1.20 10.15
N PHE A 158 -8.37 -0.37 10.71
CA PHE A 158 -8.13 -0.29 12.15
C PHE A 158 -8.83 0.87 12.86
N SER A 159 -9.52 1.72 12.13
CA SER A 159 -10.34 2.80 12.70
C SER A 159 -11.42 3.20 11.70
N PRO A 160 -12.62 3.60 12.15
CA PRO A 160 -13.67 4.12 11.28
C PRO A 160 -13.30 5.45 10.59
N LEU A 161 -12.18 6.05 10.95
CA LEU A 161 -11.61 7.24 10.30
C LEU A 161 -11.06 6.93 8.91
N PHE A 162 -10.64 5.69 8.68
CA PHE A 162 -9.93 5.24 7.48
C PHE A 162 -10.76 4.28 6.65
N PRO A 163 -10.47 4.14 5.36
CA PRO A 163 -11.07 3.11 4.51
C PRO A 163 -10.81 1.69 5.01
N GLU A 164 -11.56 0.73 4.48
CA GLU A 164 -11.33 -0.69 4.75
C GLU A 164 -10.07 -1.21 4.04
N SER A 165 -9.44 -2.21 4.65
CA SER A 165 -8.22 -2.82 4.12
C SER A 165 -8.50 -3.64 2.85
N PRO A 166 -7.65 -3.55 1.80
CA PRO A 166 -7.73 -4.41 0.63
C PRO A 166 -7.73 -5.91 0.94
N VAL A 167 -7.10 -6.31 2.04
CA VAL A 167 -7.10 -7.71 2.52
C VAL A 167 -8.52 -8.20 2.77
N ARG A 168 -9.35 -7.38 3.44
CA ARG A 168 -10.74 -7.72 3.76
C ARG A 168 -11.71 -7.47 2.60
N LEU A 169 -11.27 -6.75 1.57
CA LEU A 169 -12.04 -6.46 0.37
C LEU A 169 -11.78 -7.47 -0.77
N GLY A 170 -11.13 -8.60 -0.48
CA GLY A 170 -10.99 -9.71 -1.39
C GLY A 170 -9.76 -9.68 -2.31
N ALA A 171 -8.76 -8.83 -2.04
CA ALA A 171 -7.49 -8.93 -2.76
C ALA A 171 -6.71 -10.19 -2.33
N ASP A 172 -6.10 -10.89 -3.29
CA ASP A 172 -5.39 -12.16 -3.04
C ASP A 172 -3.99 -11.94 -2.47
N LEU A 173 -3.30 -10.93 -2.97
CA LEU A 173 -1.95 -10.57 -2.54
C LEU A 173 -1.91 -9.07 -2.23
N VAL A 174 -1.64 -8.73 -0.98
CA VAL A 174 -1.61 -7.32 -0.53
C VAL A 174 -0.28 -7.00 0.13
N VAL A 175 0.39 -5.96 -0.35
CA VAL A 175 1.67 -5.50 0.22
C VAL A 175 1.46 -4.19 0.96
N GLN A 176 1.83 -4.15 2.24
CA GLN A 176 1.69 -2.98 3.11
C GLN A 176 3.02 -2.60 3.76
N SER A 177 3.42 -1.32 3.66
CA SER A 177 4.60 -0.81 4.37
C SER A 177 4.19 -0.31 5.75
N LEU A 178 4.62 -0.99 6.81
CA LEU A 178 4.30 -0.57 8.18
C LEU A 178 4.93 0.78 8.51
N HIS A 179 6.20 0.97 8.14
CA HIS A 179 6.96 2.17 8.44
C HIS A 179 6.44 3.47 7.82
N LYS A 180 5.51 3.41 6.86
CA LYS A 180 4.97 4.61 6.21
C LYS A 180 3.82 5.24 7.00
N THR A 181 2.98 4.43 7.60
CA THR A 181 1.73 4.90 8.24
C THR A 181 1.51 4.35 9.64
N LEU A 182 2.38 3.49 10.14
CA LEU A 182 2.33 2.87 11.45
C LEU A 182 3.68 3.00 12.18
N PRO A 183 3.71 2.87 13.51
CA PRO A 183 4.93 3.04 14.30
C PRO A 183 5.86 1.81 14.22
N ALA A 184 6.49 1.63 13.08
CA ALA A 184 7.47 0.58 12.82
C ALA A 184 8.74 1.16 12.19
N LEU A 185 9.86 0.46 12.32
CA LEU A 185 11.14 0.89 11.77
C LEU A 185 11.10 0.92 10.24
N THR A 186 11.84 1.85 9.65
CA THR A 186 12.01 1.95 8.19
C THR A 186 12.40 0.60 7.61
N GLN A 187 11.88 0.27 6.43
CA GLN A 187 12.11 -0.99 5.72
C GLN A 187 11.13 -2.13 6.13
N THR A 188 10.41 -2.00 7.25
CA THR A 188 9.42 -3.02 7.64
C THR A 188 8.18 -2.98 6.77
N ALA A 189 7.72 -4.15 6.32
CA ALA A 189 6.49 -4.31 5.55
C ALA A 189 5.87 -5.69 5.79
N LEU A 190 4.67 -5.89 5.27
CA LEU A 190 3.95 -7.17 5.28
C LEU A 190 3.53 -7.52 3.84
N LEU A 191 3.55 -8.81 3.54
CA LEU A 191 2.84 -9.40 2.41
C LEU A 191 1.75 -10.31 2.96
N HIS A 192 0.51 -9.96 2.69
CA HIS A 192 -0.67 -10.74 3.03
C HIS A 192 -1.09 -11.59 1.85
N VAL A 193 -1.49 -12.82 2.13
CA VAL A 193 -1.95 -13.80 1.16
C VAL A 193 -3.32 -14.29 1.58
N SER A 194 -4.28 -14.26 0.67
CA SER A 194 -5.66 -14.67 0.91
C SER A 194 -6.26 -15.38 -0.30
N GLY A 195 -7.30 -16.18 -0.06
CA GLY A 195 -8.07 -16.81 -1.11
C GLY A 195 -7.37 -17.96 -1.85
N PRO A 196 -8.10 -18.63 -2.74
CA PRO A 196 -7.61 -19.83 -3.44
C PRO A 196 -6.79 -19.52 -4.71
N LEU A 197 -6.81 -18.27 -5.20
CA LEU A 197 -6.10 -17.89 -6.43
C LEU A 197 -4.65 -17.49 -6.19
N ALA A 198 -4.26 -17.26 -4.93
CA ALA A 198 -2.88 -16.98 -4.55
C ALA A 198 -2.04 -18.27 -4.55
N ASP A 199 -0.95 -18.26 -5.30
CA ASP A 199 0.05 -19.35 -5.26
C ASP A 199 0.95 -19.21 -4.02
N ARG A 200 0.57 -19.88 -2.93
CA ARG A 200 1.27 -19.81 -1.64
C ARG A 200 2.68 -20.42 -1.70
N GLU A 201 2.89 -21.45 -2.51
CA GLU A 201 4.20 -22.08 -2.67
C GLU A 201 5.13 -21.14 -3.45
N GLY A 202 4.64 -20.56 -4.53
CA GLY A 202 5.35 -19.54 -5.28
C GLY A 202 5.69 -18.31 -4.43
N VAL A 203 4.78 -17.87 -3.54
CA VAL A 203 5.07 -16.78 -2.59
C VAL A 203 6.26 -17.13 -1.70
N ARG A 204 6.28 -18.33 -1.08
CA ARG A 204 7.40 -18.77 -0.22
C ARG A 204 8.71 -18.89 -0.98
N GLU A 205 8.65 -19.37 -2.24
CA GLU A 205 9.84 -19.48 -3.09
C GLU A 205 10.43 -18.10 -3.41
N PHE A 206 9.61 -17.17 -3.94
CA PHE A 206 10.07 -15.85 -4.35
C PHE A 206 10.39 -14.93 -3.16
N GLU A 207 9.74 -15.12 -2.03
CA GLU A 207 10.09 -14.41 -0.79
C GLU A 207 11.54 -14.72 -0.38
N ARG A 208 11.96 -16.00 -0.41
CA ARG A 208 13.34 -16.41 -0.15
C ARG A 208 14.35 -15.87 -1.16
N ILE A 209 13.93 -15.66 -2.41
CA ILE A 209 14.80 -15.11 -3.46
C ILE A 209 15.00 -13.60 -3.29
N TYR A 210 13.95 -12.87 -2.96
CA TYR A 210 13.98 -11.40 -2.93
C TYR A 210 14.27 -10.81 -1.55
N GLN A 211 14.21 -11.61 -0.50
CA GLN A 211 14.55 -11.19 0.85
C GLN A 211 15.95 -11.66 1.25
N THR A 212 16.61 -10.91 2.12
CA THR A 212 17.95 -11.25 2.62
C THR A 212 17.95 -12.60 3.35
N SER A 213 19.01 -13.38 3.19
CA SER A 213 19.21 -14.62 3.93
C SER A 213 19.60 -14.40 5.40
N SER A 214 19.87 -13.16 5.80
CA SER A 214 20.19 -12.76 7.18
C SER A 214 19.26 -11.64 7.62
N PRO A 215 17.97 -11.95 7.90
CA PRO A 215 16.97 -10.94 8.25
C PRO A 215 17.29 -10.30 9.61
N SER A 216 17.14 -8.99 9.68
CA SER A 216 17.34 -8.24 10.93
C SER A 216 16.25 -8.57 11.94
N TYR A 217 16.61 -9.16 13.07
CA TYR A 217 15.68 -9.41 14.19
C TYR A 217 15.17 -8.12 14.85
N LEU A 218 15.91 -7.03 14.72
CA LEU A 218 15.43 -5.72 15.15
C LEU A 218 14.23 -5.26 14.30
N LEU A 219 14.26 -5.50 12.98
CA LEU A 219 13.15 -5.20 12.08
C LEU A 219 11.97 -6.14 12.32
N THR A 220 12.20 -7.44 12.44
CA THR A 220 11.12 -8.41 12.73
C THR A 220 10.45 -8.13 14.08
N GLY A 221 11.24 -7.81 15.11
CA GLY A 221 10.71 -7.39 16.42
C GLY A 221 9.91 -6.09 16.36
N SER A 222 10.32 -5.14 15.50
CA SER A 222 9.56 -3.91 15.26
C SER A 222 8.22 -4.18 14.57
N ILE A 223 8.17 -5.13 13.63
CA ILE A 223 6.92 -5.57 12.98
C ILE A 223 5.99 -6.17 14.04
N ASP A 224 6.45 -7.15 14.84
CA ASP A 224 5.62 -7.80 15.87
C ASP A 224 5.11 -6.79 16.92
N ALA A 225 5.96 -5.87 17.38
CA ALA A 225 5.55 -4.81 18.30
C ALA A 225 4.46 -3.91 17.72
N CYS A 226 4.56 -3.56 16.43
CA CYS A 226 3.56 -2.78 15.72
C CYS A 226 2.23 -3.54 15.60
N VAL A 227 2.27 -4.84 15.24
CA VAL A 227 1.07 -5.70 15.13
C VAL A 227 0.37 -5.80 16.49
N ARG A 228 1.11 -6.04 17.59
CA ARG A 228 0.56 -6.07 18.96
C ARG A 228 -0.07 -4.75 19.40
N LEU A 229 0.46 -3.63 18.91
CA LEU A 229 -0.14 -2.32 19.17
C LEU A 229 -1.48 -2.16 18.45
N LEU A 230 -1.56 -2.61 17.19
CA LEU A 230 -2.82 -2.61 16.42
C LEU A 230 -3.87 -3.51 17.06
N GLU A 231 -3.49 -4.69 17.54
CA GLU A 231 -4.37 -5.65 18.22
C GLU A 231 -5.05 -5.03 19.46
N LYS A 232 -4.37 -4.13 20.18
CA LYS A 232 -4.94 -3.42 21.33
C LYS A 232 -5.98 -2.37 20.97
N GLY A 233 -6.02 -1.89 19.73
CA GLY A 233 -7.00 -0.93 19.24
C GLY A 233 -6.82 0.53 19.72
N GLU A 234 -5.75 0.86 20.43
CA GLU A 234 -5.53 2.17 21.08
C GLU A 234 -4.74 3.18 20.23
N CYS A 235 -4.34 2.79 19.00
CA CYS A 235 -3.41 3.59 18.17
C CYS A 235 -3.96 4.95 17.72
N TRP A 236 -5.27 5.14 17.72
CA TRP A 236 -5.93 6.27 17.07
C TRP A 236 -6.61 7.23 18.03
N ASP A 237 -6.39 7.06 19.34
CA ASP A 237 -6.98 7.91 20.36
C ASP A 237 -6.55 9.37 20.20
N GLY A 238 -7.55 10.26 20.10
CA GLY A 238 -7.36 11.69 19.88
C GLY A 238 -6.86 12.09 18.48
N PHE A 239 -6.54 11.15 17.58
CA PHE A 239 -6.12 11.48 16.21
C PHE A 239 -7.28 12.10 15.43
N GLY A 240 -8.48 11.52 15.52
CA GLY A 240 -9.68 12.03 14.85
C GLY A 240 -10.03 13.47 15.24
N ASP A 241 -9.87 13.84 16.52
CA ASP A 241 -10.10 15.21 16.98
C ASP A 241 -9.09 16.20 16.42
N LYS A 242 -7.81 15.80 16.35
CA LYS A 242 -6.76 16.63 15.74
C LYS A 242 -7.01 16.83 14.25
N LEU A 243 -7.41 15.77 13.56
CA LEU A 243 -7.71 15.80 12.13
C LEU A 243 -8.92 16.70 11.85
N ARG A 244 -10.01 16.58 12.63
CA ARG A 244 -11.18 17.45 12.54
C ARG A 244 -10.79 18.91 12.75
N LEU A 245 -10.05 19.22 13.82
CA LEU A 245 -9.59 20.57 14.12
C LEU A 245 -8.74 21.15 12.97
N PHE A 246 -7.89 20.33 12.35
CA PHE A 246 -7.09 20.73 11.20
C PHE A 246 -7.98 21.13 10.02
N TYR A 247 -8.96 20.30 9.65
CA TYR A 247 -9.89 20.59 8.55
C TYR A 247 -10.76 21.80 8.85
N GLU A 248 -11.25 21.97 10.07
CA GLU A 248 -12.01 23.15 10.49
C GLU A 248 -11.20 24.44 10.32
N LYS A 249 -9.94 24.45 10.81
CA LYS A 249 -9.07 25.63 10.70
C LYS A 249 -8.64 25.93 9.27
N THR A 250 -8.51 24.94 8.42
CA THR A 250 -8.08 25.11 7.03
C THR A 250 -9.23 25.40 6.08
N ALA A 251 -10.49 25.21 6.48
CA ALA A 251 -11.68 25.51 5.67
C ALA A 251 -11.79 26.99 5.28
N GLU A 252 -11.26 27.90 6.09
CA GLU A 252 -11.30 29.35 5.85
C GLU A 252 -10.18 29.87 4.94
N LEU A 253 -9.25 29.00 4.51
CA LEU A 253 -8.16 29.40 3.63
C LEU A 253 -8.69 29.78 2.24
N LYS A 254 -8.31 30.98 1.76
CA LYS A 254 -8.89 31.56 0.53
C LYS A 254 -8.13 31.17 -0.74
N HIS A 255 -6.83 30.90 -0.63
CA HIS A 255 -5.94 30.76 -1.80
C HIS A 255 -5.37 29.36 -1.95
N ILE A 256 -5.24 28.64 -0.86
CA ILE A 256 -4.80 27.26 -0.83
C ILE A 256 -5.99 26.36 -0.41
N ARG A 257 -6.04 25.16 -0.95
CA ARG A 257 -7.11 24.20 -0.62
C ARG A 257 -6.49 22.94 -0.03
N VAL A 258 -6.99 22.54 1.12
CA VAL A 258 -6.69 21.22 1.67
C VAL A 258 -7.68 20.23 1.09
N MET A 259 -7.17 19.13 0.55
CA MET A 259 -8.00 18.05 0.03
C MET A 259 -8.81 17.46 1.17
N ASN A 260 -10.11 17.34 0.98
CA ASN A 260 -11.05 16.79 1.94
C ASN A 260 -12.00 15.79 1.25
N ARG A 261 -13.04 15.34 1.95
CA ARG A 261 -14.01 14.38 1.40
C ARG A 261 -14.78 14.86 0.17
N ASP A 262 -14.83 16.16 -0.11
CA ASP A 262 -15.51 16.70 -1.30
C ASP A 262 -14.88 16.23 -2.60
N ILE A 263 -13.63 15.76 -2.55
CA ILE A 263 -12.95 15.17 -3.72
C ILE A 263 -13.69 13.93 -4.24
N MET A 264 -14.39 13.20 -3.39
CA MET A 264 -15.15 12.00 -3.79
C MET A 264 -16.29 12.31 -4.77
N GLU A 265 -16.81 13.54 -4.75
CA GLU A 265 -17.86 13.99 -5.69
C GLU A 265 -17.27 14.38 -7.06
N LYS A 266 -15.96 14.53 -7.16
CA LYS A 266 -15.25 15.06 -8.34
C LYS A 266 -14.45 14.01 -9.11
N GLY A 267 -14.33 12.82 -8.55
CA GLY A 267 -13.58 11.70 -9.11
C GLY A 267 -14.40 10.42 -9.13
N CYS A 268 -13.75 9.34 -9.49
CA CYS A 268 -14.32 7.99 -9.48
C CYS A 268 -13.81 7.14 -8.31
N MET A 269 -13.11 7.75 -7.36
CA MET A 269 -12.59 7.06 -6.19
C MET A 269 -13.71 6.56 -5.27
N LYS A 270 -13.50 5.37 -4.70
CA LYS A 270 -14.42 4.76 -3.73
C LYS A 270 -14.34 5.41 -2.36
N ALA A 271 -13.14 5.78 -1.97
CA ALA A 271 -12.84 6.40 -0.69
C ALA A 271 -11.56 7.24 -0.80
N PHE A 272 -11.28 7.98 0.27
CA PHE A 272 -10.12 8.84 0.40
C PHE A 272 -9.52 8.68 1.81
N ASP A 273 -8.20 8.57 1.89
CA ASP A 273 -7.48 8.56 3.16
C ASP A 273 -7.40 9.98 3.76
N ALA A 274 -8.26 10.27 4.71
CA ALA A 274 -8.31 11.56 5.39
C ALA A 274 -7.04 11.90 6.18
N GLY A 275 -6.17 10.92 6.46
CA GLY A 275 -4.85 11.13 7.06
C GLY A 275 -3.82 11.69 6.09
N LYS A 276 -4.09 11.67 4.79
CA LYS A 276 -3.27 12.30 3.74
C LYS A 276 -3.66 13.77 3.58
N LEU A 277 -2.87 14.66 4.18
CA LEU A 277 -3.13 16.09 4.18
C LEU A 277 -2.49 16.72 2.93
N LEU A 278 -3.17 16.63 1.80
CA LEU A 278 -2.74 17.23 0.54
C LEU A 278 -3.19 18.68 0.46
N ILE A 279 -2.23 19.60 0.24
CA ILE A 279 -2.46 21.04 0.19
C ILE A 279 -2.21 21.54 -1.24
N SER A 280 -3.27 21.83 -1.97
CA SER A 280 -3.21 22.30 -3.36
C SER A 280 -2.92 23.81 -3.45
N VAL A 281 -2.04 24.18 -4.37
CA VAL A 281 -1.69 25.55 -4.71
C VAL A 281 -2.09 25.95 -6.14
N ILE A 282 -2.88 25.13 -6.83
CA ILE A 282 -3.26 25.32 -8.25
C ILE A 282 -3.80 26.73 -8.55
N ASN A 283 -4.56 27.30 -7.62
CA ASN A 283 -5.15 28.63 -7.80
C ASN A 283 -4.30 29.76 -7.22
N THR A 284 -3.01 29.54 -7.07
CA THR A 284 -2.07 30.54 -6.55
C THR A 284 -0.99 30.89 -7.59
N LYS A 285 -0.12 31.84 -7.24
CA LYS A 285 1.04 32.22 -8.08
C LYS A 285 2.32 31.46 -7.69
N ILE A 286 2.25 30.54 -6.72
CA ILE A 286 3.40 29.75 -6.27
C ILE A 286 3.22 28.29 -6.64
N THR A 287 4.32 27.56 -6.71
CA THR A 287 4.30 26.10 -6.86
C THR A 287 4.28 25.40 -5.48
N GLY A 288 3.88 24.14 -5.44
CA GLY A 288 3.99 23.34 -4.21
C GLY A 288 5.43 23.25 -3.73
N ASN A 289 6.41 23.15 -4.66
CA ASN A 289 7.83 23.21 -4.31
C ASN A 289 8.23 24.51 -3.60
N THR A 290 7.63 25.64 -3.98
CA THR A 290 7.84 26.93 -3.30
C THR A 290 7.22 26.90 -1.91
N LEU A 291 5.97 26.44 -1.78
CA LEU A 291 5.30 26.32 -0.48
C LEU A 291 6.06 25.39 0.46
N TYR A 292 6.53 24.23 -0.03
CA TYR A 292 7.34 23.29 0.73
C TYR A 292 8.58 23.97 1.36
N LYS A 293 9.33 24.71 0.53
CA LYS A 293 10.54 25.41 1.00
C LYS A 293 10.21 26.49 2.03
N GLU A 294 9.13 27.25 1.85
CA GLU A 294 8.68 28.25 2.81
C GLU A 294 8.30 27.61 4.16
N LEU A 295 7.51 26.52 4.12
CA LEU A 295 7.12 25.81 5.31
C LEU A 295 8.31 25.21 6.06
N LEU A 296 9.26 24.62 5.34
CA LEU A 296 10.47 24.06 5.92
C LEU A 296 11.37 25.15 6.53
N ASN A 297 11.68 26.20 5.77
CA ASN A 297 12.72 27.17 6.16
C ASN A 297 12.24 28.20 7.19
N ARG A 298 10.95 28.58 7.13
CA ARG A 298 10.39 29.63 8.02
C ARG A 298 9.63 29.08 9.21
N TYR A 299 9.00 27.91 9.05
CA TYR A 299 8.12 27.33 10.06
C TYR A 299 8.63 25.99 10.60
N TYR A 300 9.77 25.49 10.07
CA TYR A 300 10.37 24.20 10.46
C TYR A 300 9.40 23.01 10.29
N LEU A 301 8.49 23.10 9.32
CA LEU A 301 7.54 22.06 8.97
C LEU A 301 8.08 21.25 7.81
N GLN A 302 8.58 20.05 8.12
CA GLN A 302 9.00 19.08 7.12
C GLN A 302 7.76 18.35 6.60
N LEU A 303 7.49 18.48 5.30
CA LEU A 303 6.44 17.74 4.62
C LEU A 303 7.02 16.50 3.93
N GLU A 304 6.17 15.56 3.59
CA GLU A 304 6.55 14.30 2.95
C GLU A 304 7.04 14.52 1.52
N MET A 305 6.31 15.32 0.73
CA MET A 305 6.55 15.51 -0.69
C MET A 305 6.08 16.88 -1.15
N ALA A 306 6.58 17.32 -2.32
CA ALA A 306 6.05 18.45 -3.07
C ALA A 306 6.00 18.15 -4.56
N SER A 307 4.99 18.68 -5.24
CA SER A 307 4.86 18.72 -6.69
C SER A 307 4.73 20.17 -7.16
N ASP A 308 4.46 20.40 -8.44
CA ASP A 308 4.17 21.75 -8.91
C ASP A 308 2.80 22.27 -8.44
N THR A 309 1.87 21.38 -8.16
CA THR A 309 0.47 21.70 -7.87
C THR A 309 0.06 21.56 -6.41
N TYR A 310 0.82 20.82 -5.61
CA TYR A 310 0.52 20.54 -4.19
C TYR A 310 1.74 20.18 -3.35
N VAL A 311 1.56 20.16 -2.06
CA VAL A 311 2.44 19.56 -1.05
C VAL A 311 1.66 18.61 -0.19
#